data_e37228c1ac4af0b05d20679a7efc1404
#
_entry.id   e37228c1ac4af0b05d20679a7efc1404
#
_cell.length_a   1.000
_cell.length_b   1.000
_cell.length_c   1.000
_cell.angle_alpha   90.00
_cell.angle_beta   90.00
_cell.angle_gamma   90.00
#
_symmetry.space_group_name_H-M   'P 1'
#
loop_
_entity.id
_entity.type
_entity.pdbx_description
1 polymer ?
#
loop_
_entity_poly.entity_id
_entity_poly.type
_entity_poly.pdbx_seq_one_letter_code
_entity_poly.pdbx_strand_id
1 'polypeptide(L)'
;EFYKQIGAGFNKPLLTLHNKVEGTLSYINLLFIPDSRPFDLFQMDVKSKIKLYSNRVLITDDSESILPRWLRFVKGIVDTSDVDLNVSREMLQHNVTLNKISKALKKRVINELKKMKDKDQEKYSSFWNEFGIVLKEGIYEDFDLKTELLELSKFQSMNGDKLVFLSDYIEKMNTEQKDIYYLAAENKEMAEGSPHLEVFKKKKLDVLLSLIHISEPTRLRSI
;
A
#
# COMPACT_ATOMS: atom_id res chain seq x y z
N GLU A 1 17.16 -14.62 -10.86
CA GLU A 1 17.52 -15.76 -9.97
C GLU A 1 17.33 -15.42 -8.50
N PHE A 2 17.90 -14.32 -7.99
CA PHE A 2 17.83 -13.92 -6.58
C PHE A 2 16.39 -13.78 -6.05
N TYR A 3 15.47 -13.21 -6.84
CA TYR A 3 14.05 -13.09 -6.51
C TYR A 3 13.40 -14.43 -6.13
N LYS A 4 13.75 -15.50 -6.87
CA LYS A 4 13.27 -16.87 -6.58
C LYS A 4 13.93 -17.45 -5.33
N GLN A 5 15.20 -17.19 -5.13
CA GLN A 5 15.96 -17.68 -3.97
C GLN A 5 15.46 -17.14 -2.63
N ILE A 6 15.01 -15.88 -2.61
CA ILE A 6 14.41 -15.29 -1.40
C ILE A 6 12.93 -15.68 -1.18
N GLY A 7 12.39 -16.58 -2.03
CA GLY A 7 11.00 -17.02 -1.93
C GLY A 7 9.97 -15.93 -2.23
N ALA A 8 10.35 -14.91 -3.00
CA ALA A 8 9.47 -13.79 -3.28
C ALA A 8 8.43 -14.10 -4.38
N GLY A 9 8.66 -15.13 -5.22
CA GLY A 9 7.74 -15.56 -6.27
C GLY A 9 8.41 -16.46 -7.29
N PHE A 10 7.61 -17.08 -8.16
CA PHE A 10 8.09 -17.99 -9.21
C PHE A 10 8.30 -17.30 -10.55
N ASN A 11 7.50 -16.28 -10.86
CA ASN A 11 7.55 -15.51 -12.09
C ASN A 11 8.54 -14.32 -11.97
N LYS A 12 8.51 -13.44 -12.96
CA LYS A 12 9.24 -12.17 -12.85
C LYS A 12 8.50 -11.24 -11.89
N PRO A 13 9.22 -10.46 -11.06
CA PRO A 13 8.57 -9.46 -10.22
C PRO A 13 7.89 -8.38 -11.07
N LEU A 14 6.76 -7.88 -10.60
CA LEU A 14 6.08 -6.75 -11.21
C LEU A 14 6.94 -5.50 -11.14
N LEU A 15 7.64 -5.29 -10.03
CA LEU A 15 8.54 -4.17 -9.81
C LEU A 15 9.79 -4.61 -9.06
N THR A 16 10.94 -4.06 -9.44
CA THR A 16 12.22 -4.22 -8.75
C THR A 16 12.75 -2.85 -8.37
N LEU A 17 13.04 -2.65 -7.09
CA LEU A 17 13.67 -1.45 -6.58
C LEU A 17 15.06 -1.83 -6.05
N HIS A 18 16.09 -1.35 -6.73
CA HIS A 18 17.47 -1.48 -6.30
C HIS A 18 18.04 -0.08 -6.09
N ASN A 19 18.58 0.16 -4.92
CA ASN A 19 19.16 1.45 -4.58
C ASN A 19 20.33 1.30 -3.60
N LYS A 20 21.32 2.15 -3.78
CA LYS A 20 22.43 2.36 -2.83
C LYS A 20 22.38 3.81 -2.41
N VAL A 21 22.28 4.05 -1.12
CA VAL A 21 22.31 5.37 -0.51
C VAL A 21 23.58 5.48 0.31
N GLU A 22 24.33 6.56 0.11
CA GLU A 22 25.55 6.89 0.82
C GLU A 22 25.46 8.33 1.34
N GLY A 23 25.82 8.56 2.58
CA GLY A 23 25.79 9.89 3.21
C GLY A 23 25.60 9.80 4.72
N THR A 24 24.76 10.63 5.27
CA THR A 24 24.40 10.59 6.70
C THR A 24 23.66 9.31 7.09
N LEU A 25 23.22 8.57 6.12
CA LEU A 25 22.57 7.27 6.21
C LEU A 25 23.09 6.41 5.07
N SER A 26 23.64 5.24 5.39
CA SER A 26 24.22 4.34 4.39
C SER A 26 23.48 3.02 4.38
N TYR A 27 22.80 2.72 3.27
CA TYR A 27 22.14 1.44 3.10
C TYR A 27 22.01 1.06 1.63
N ILE A 28 21.88 -0.23 1.39
CA ILE A 28 21.55 -0.82 0.10
C ILE A 28 20.24 -1.57 0.26
N ASN A 29 19.33 -1.40 -0.68
CA ASN A 29 18.11 -2.17 -0.72
C ASN A 29 17.92 -2.85 -2.07
N LEU A 30 17.35 -4.04 -2.03
CA LEU A 30 16.84 -4.75 -3.20
C LEU A 30 15.46 -5.28 -2.83
N LEU A 31 14.44 -4.55 -3.27
CA LEU A 31 13.05 -4.84 -2.97
C LEU A 31 12.29 -5.26 -4.23
N PHE A 32 11.29 -6.09 -4.06
CA PHE A 32 10.47 -6.62 -5.13
C PHE A 32 8.98 -6.50 -4.77
N ILE A 33 8.19 -6.17 -5.76
CA ILE A 33 6.74 -6.37 -5.71
C ILE A 33 6.44 -7.57 -6.60
N PRO A 34 5.84 -8.65 -6.08
CA PRO A 34 5.45 -9.83 -6.87
C PRO A 34 4.44 -9.46 -7.97
N ASP A 35 4.32 -10.29 -8.99
CA ASP A 35 3.30 -10.18 -10.04
C ASP A 35 1.92 -10.64 -9.59
N SER A 36 1.87 -11.50 -8.58
CA SER A 36 0.66 -12.07 -8.02
C SER A 36 0.72 -12.11 -6.49
N ARG A 37 -0.43 -12.03 -5.86
CA ARG A 37 -0.54 -12.04 -4.41
C ARG A 37 -0.21 -13.42 -3.83
N PRO A 38 0.57 -13.48 -2.74
CA PRO A 38 0.75 -14.70 -1.97
C PRO A 38 -0.56 -15.14 -1.30
N PHE A 39 -0.75 -16.44 -1.11
CA PHE A 39 -1.95 -16.98 -0.46
C PHE A 39 -2.15 -16.46 0.97
N ASP A 40 -1.07 -16.13 1.64
CA ASP A 40 -1.05 -15.66 3.03
C ASP A 40 -1.25 -14.14 3.18
N LEU A 41 -1.39 -13.38 2.09
CA LEU A 41 -1.40 -11.91 2.11
C LEU A 41 -2.45 -11.29 3.05
N PHE A 42 -3.61 -11.94 3.18
CA PHE A 42 -4.73 -11.45 3.99
C PHE A 42 -4.84 -12.10 5.38
N GLN A 43 -3.90 -12.97 5.73
CA GLN A 43 -3.88 -13.57 7.07
C GLN A 43 -3.48 -12.51 8.12
N MET A 44 -4.07 -12.60 9.33
CA MET A 44 -3.83 -11.62 10.39
C MET A 44 -2.36 -11.56 10.85
N ASP A 45 -1.66 -12.69 10.81
CA ASP A 45 -0.30 -12.83 11.33
C ASP A 45 0.79 -12.69 10.26
N VAL A 46 0.42 -12.26 9.03
CA VAL A 46 1.42 -12.08 7.99
C VAL A 46 2.26 -10.85 8.26
N LYS A 47 3.50 -11.12 8.52
CA LYS A 47 4.55 -10.14 8.78
C LYS A 47 5.25 -9.69 7.49
N SER A 48 5.88 -8.53 7.57
CA SER A 48 6.73 -8.04 6.49
C SER A 48 7.90 -9.03 6.26
N LYS A 49 8.06 -9.50 5.03
CA LYS A 49 9.12 -10.46 4.66
C LYS A 49 10.38 -9.73 4.14
N ILE A 50 10.77 -8.65 4.81
CA ILE A 50 12.00 -7.93 4.52
C ILE A 50 13.12 -8.46 5.42
N LYS A 51 14.20 -8.94 4.81
CA LYS A 51 15.39 -9.36 5.54
C LYS A 51 16.30 -8.16 5.80
N LEU A 52 16.63 -7.93 7.04
CA LEU A 52 17.58 -6.90 7.46
C LEU A 52 18.96 -7.51 7.65
N TYR A 53 19.93 -6.90 7.00
CA TYR A 53 21.35 -7.20 7.16
C TYR A 53 22.07 -5.99 7.77
N SER A 54 23.10 -6.26 8.55
CA SER A 54 24.08 -5.27 8.96
C SER A 54 25.46 -5.77 8.51
N ASN A 55 26.15 -4.97 7.69
CA ASN A 55 27.45 -5.35 7.13
C ASN A 55 27.45 -6.76 6.52
N ARG A 56 26.40 -7.11 5.76
CA ARG A 56 26.19 -8.42 5.11
C ARG A 56 25.90 -9.60 6.06
N VAL A 57 25.72 -9.33 7.36
CA VAL A 57 25.31 -10.33 8.34
C VAL A 57 23.79 -10.23 8.56
N LEU A 58 23.07 -11.33 8.46
CA LEU A 58 21.62 -11.36 8.68
C LEU A 58 21.31 -11.05 10.14
N ILE A 59 20.53 -10.01 10.38
CA ILE A 59 20.02 -9.62 11.69
C ILE A 59 18.66 -10.22 11.96
N THR A 60 17.74 -10.08 11.00
CA THR A 60 16.39 -10.64 11.09
C THR A 60 15.80 -10.85 9.68
N ASP A 61 14.96 -11.86 9.56
CA ASP A 61 14.21 -12.17 8.34
C ASP A 61 12.77 -11.64 8.36
N ASP A 62 12.41 -10.96 9.44
CA ASP A 62 11.08 -10.44 9.72
C ASP A 62 11.21 -9.05 10.37
N SER A 63 11.30 -8.01 9.56
CA SER A 63 11.48 -6.65 10.05
C SER A 63 10.28 -5.76 9.75
N GLU A 64 9.30 -5.75 10.66
CA GLU A 64 8.20 -4.77 10.65
C GLU A 64 8.70 -3.33 10.85
N SER A 65 9.89 -3.17 11.45
CA SER A 65 10.54 -1.87 11.62
C SER A 65 11.05 -1.26 10.30
N ILE A 66 11.18 -2.07 9.24
CA ILE A 66 11.63 -1.58 7.92
C ILE A 66 10.47 -1.14 7.06
N LEU A 67 9.46 -2.00 6.90
CA LEU A 67 8.25 -1.65 6.16
C LEU A 67 7.01 -2.00 6.97
N PRO A 68 6.02 -1.10 7.02
CA PRO A 68 4.79 -1.30 7.77
C PRO A 68 3.93 -2.40 7.13
N ARG A 69 2.96 -2.88 7.90
CA ARG A 69 2.07 -3.97 7.52
C ARG A 69 1.33 -3.73 6.20
N TRP A 70 0.93 -2.51 5.92
CA TRP A 70 0.25 -2.18 4.66
C TRP A 70 1.15 -2.26 3.41
N LEU A 71 2.49 -2.48 3.59
CA LEU A 71 3.44 -2.81 2.53
C LEU A 71 3.92 -4.29 2.58
N ARG A 72 3.22 -5.19 3.28
CA ARG A 72 3.61 -6.60 3.44
C ARG A 72 3.70 -7.40 2.13
N PHE A 73 3.19 -6.87 1.04
CA PHE A 73 3.39 -7.44 -0.29
C PHE A 73 4.81 -7.17 -0.85
N VAL A 74 5.54 -6.21 -0.29
CA VAL A 74 6.93 -5.94 -0.68
C VAL A 74 7.83 -6.97 -0.01
N LYS A 75 8.73 -7.58 -0.79
CA LYS A 75 9.70 -8.57 -0.32
C LYS A 75 11.09 -8.14 -0.73
N GLY A 76 12.11 -8.61 -0.01
CA GLY A 76 13.48 -8.31 -0.39
C GLY A 76 14.42 -8.19 0.79
N ILE A 77 15.47 -7.43 0.58
CA ILE A 77 16.55 -7.22 1.56
C ILE A 77 16.89 -5.74 1.71
N VAL A 78 17.32 -5.39 2.91
CA VAL A 78 17.96 -4.12 3.23
C VAL A 78 19.24 -4.43 3.98
N ASP A 79 20.36 -3.86 3.55
CA ASP A 79 21.64 -3.97 4.22
C ASP A 79 22.13 -2.56 4.61
N THR A 80 22.52 -2.37 5.85
CA THR A 80 23.02 -1.09 6.37
C THR A 80 24.21 -1.31 7.30
N SER A 81 25.21 -0.44 7.23
CA SER A 81 26.33 -0.43 8.18
C SER A 81 26.02 0.33 9.47
N ASP A 82 24.90 1.07 9.49
CA ASP A 82 24.60 2.03 10.56
C ASP A 82 23.76 1.42 11.71
N VAL A 83 23.65 0.09 11.74
CA VAL A 83 22.99 -0.67 12.79
C VAL A 83 23.95 -1.71 13.35
N ASP A 84 24.08 -1.77 14.66
CA ASP A 84 24.96 -2.72 15.33
C ASP A 84 24.50 -4.18 15.18
N LEU A 85 25.46 -5.10 15.14
CA LEU A 85 25.17 -6.55 15.02
C LEU A 85 24.51 -7.15 16.26
N ASN A 86 24.68 -6.54 17.43
CA ASN A 86 24.18 -7.04 18.72
C ASN A 86 22.83 -6.44 19.12
N VAL A 87 21.96 -6.17 18.16
CA VAL A 87 20.66 -5.53 18.42
C VAL A 87 19.58 -6.58 18.67
N SER A 88 18.88 -6.49 19.80
CA SER A 88 17.68 -7.31 20.05
C SER A 88 16.50 -6.83 19.17
N ARG A 89 15.51 -7.71 18.95
CA ARG A 89 14.29 -7.35 18.18
C ARG A 89 13.58 -6.12 18.75
N GLU A 90 13.53 -5.98 20.07
CA GLU A 90 12.92 -4.82 20.74
C GLU A 90 13.69 -3.52 20.44
N MET A 91 15.02 -3.59 20.44
CA MET A 91 15.85 -2.44 20.10
C MET A 91 15.71 -2.03 18.63
N LEU A 92 15.42 -2.96 17.71
CA LEU A 92 15.18 -2.64 16.30
C LEU A 92 13.94 -1.75 16.12
N GLN A 93 12.88 -1.97 16.90
CA GLN A 93 11.63 -1.20 16.79
C GLN A 93 11.80 0.28 17.17
N HIS A 94 12.74 0.60 18.05
CA HIS A 94 13.04 1.95 18.53
C HIS A 94 14.30 2.57 17.92
N ASN A 95 14.91 1.91 16.94
CA ASN A 95 16.13 2.38 16.32
C ASN A 95 15.88 3.57 15.39
N VAL A 96 16.47 4.71 15.71
CA VAL A 96 16.30 5.97 14.95
C VAL A 96 16.79 5.83 13.50
N THR A 97 17.86 5.09 13.28
CA THR A 97 18.43 4.82 11.95
C THR A 97 17.45 4.01 11.10
N LEU A 98 16.90 2.92 11.65
CA LEU A 98 15.91 2.10 10.97
C LEU A 98 14.62 2.88 10.67
N ASN A 99 14.17 3.74 11.56
CA ASN A 99 13.02 4.60 11.33
C ASN A 99 13.26 5.57 10.15
N LYS A 100 14.45 6.12 10.01
CA LYS A 100 14.82 6.95 8.85
C LYS A 100 14.86 6.14 7.55
N ILE A 101 15.46 4.94 7.57
CA ILE A 101 15.48 4.01 6.45
C ILE A 101 14.04 3.64 6.04
N SER A 102 13.20 3.26 7.01
CA SER A 102 11.79 2.95 6.80
C SER A 102 11.05 4.09 6.09
N LYS A 103 11.19 5.31 6.59
CA LYS A 103 10.56 6.50 5.98
C LYS A 103 11.02 6.72 4.54
N ALA A 104 12.31 6.54 4.26
CA ALA A 104 12.86 6.66 2.91
C ALA A 104 12.34 5.56 1.97
N LEU A 105 12.29 4.32 2.44
CA LEU A 105 11.81 3.17 1.66
C LEU A 105 10.31 3.26 1.37
N LYS A 106 9.48 3.66 2.34
CA LYS A 106 8.05 3.91 2.14
C LYS A 106 7.83 4.91 1.01
N LYS A 107 8.48 6.07 1.10
CA LYS A 107 8.41 7.10 0.05
C LYS A 107 8.89 6.58 -1.31
N ARG A 108 9.96 5.78 -1.32
CA ARG A 108 10.47 5.19 -2.55
C ARG A 108 9.46 4.25 -3.21
N VAL A 109 8.85 3.34 -2.45
CA VAL A 109 7.82 2.43 -2.95
C VAL A 109 6.64 3.23 -3.52
N ILE A 110 6.14 4.21 -2.79
CA ILE A 110 5.04 5.08 -3.24
C ILE A 110 5.40 5.82 -4.54
N ASN A 111 6.60 6.38 -4.63
CA ASN A 111 7.02 7.09 -5.84
C ASN A 111 7.13 6.16 -7.06
N GLU A 112 7.58 4.93 -6.89
CA GLU A 112 7.62 3.97 -7.99
C GLU A 112 6.22 3.50 -8.40
N LEU A 113 5.29 3.37 -7.45
CA LEU A 113 3.88 3.12 -7.76
C LEU A 113 3.23 4.30 -8.50
N LYS A 114 3.53 5.55 -8.13
CA LYS A 114 3.10 6.75 -8.88
C LYS A 114 3.64 6.73 -10.32
N LYS A 115 4.92 6.45 -10.49
CA LYS A 115 5.52 6.32 -11.83
C LYS A 115 4.87 5.20 -12.65
N MET A 116 4.56 4.06 -12.03
CA MET A 116 3.87 2.96 -12.70
C MET A 116 2.46 3.39 -13.13
N LYS A 117 1.70 4.06 -12.24
CA LYS A 117 0.39 4.62 -12.56
C LYS A 117 0.42 5.55 -13.77
N ASP A 118 1.42 6.45 -13.82
CA ASP A 118 1.50 7.48 -14.86
C ASP A 118 2.00 6.92 -16.21
N LYS A 119 2.87 5.91 -16.19
CA LYS A 119 3.53 5.40 -17.39
C LYS A 119 2.90 4.15 -17.96
N ASP A 120 2.24 3.34 -17.14
CA ASP A 120 1.73 2.01 -17.53
C ASP A 120 0.49 1.67 -16.70
N GLN A 121 -0.65 2.18 -17.15
CA GLN A 121 -1.93 2.01 -16.46
C GLN A 121 -2.39 0.54 -16.41
N GLU A 122 -2.03 -0.29 -17.40
CA GLU A 122 -2.39 -1.71 -17.40
C GLU A 122 -1.62 -2.46 -16.31
N LYS A 123 -0.32 -2.20 -16.22
CA LYS A 123 0.53 -2.75 -15.18
C LYS A 123 0.09 -2.29 -13.79
N TYR A 124 -0.27 -1.01 -13.66
CA TYR A 124 -0.81 -0.48 -12.41
C TYR A 124 -2.16 -1.12 -12.05
N SER A 125 -3.01 -1.39 -13.02
CA SER A 125 -4.28 -2.08 -12.79
C SER A 125 -4.08 -3.52 -12.35
N SER A 126 -3.10 -4.22 -12.92
CA SER A 126 -2.70 -5.55 -12.45
C SER A 126 -2.18 -5.53 -11.01
N PHE A 127 -1.33 -4.56 -10.68
CA PHE A 127 -0.87 -4.33 -9.31
C PHE A 127 -2.06 -4.07 -8.37
N TRP A 128 -2.98 -3.19 -8.78
CA TRP A 128 -4.11 -2.80 -7.95
C TRP A 128 -5.05 -3.97 -7.64
N ASN A 129 -5.30 -4.83 -8.61
CA ASN A 129 -6.16 -6.01 -8.44
C ASN A 129 -5.59 -7.00 -7.42
N GLU A 130 -4.26 -7.08 -7.33
CA GLU A 130 -3.58 -7.99 -6.40
C GLU A 130 -3.37 -7.39 -5.02
N PHE A 131 -3.00 -6.11 -4.94
CA PHE A 131 -2.48 -5.49 -3.71
C PHE A 131 -3.23 -4.24 -3.25
N GLY A 132 -4.21 -3.76 -4.02
CA GLY A 132 -4.91 -2.50 -3.75
C GLY A 132 -5.62 -2.46 -2.39
N ILE A 133 -6.18 -3.60 -1.94
CA ILE A 133 -6.83 -3.70 -0.63
C ILE A 133 -5.81 -3.46 0.49
N VAL A 134 -4.64 -4.11 0.39
CA VAL A 134 -3.57 -3.98 1.39
C VAL A 134 -2.96 -2.57 1.37
N LEU A 135 -2.80 -1.98 0.18
CA LEU A 135 -2.29 -0.61 0.06
C LEU A 135 -3.24 0.41 0.72
N LYS A 136 -4.56 0.19 0.63
CA LYS A 136 -5.56 1.06 1.28
C LYS A 136 -5.46 1.07 2.81
N GLU A 137 -4.98 0.01 3.43
CA GLU A 137 -4.76 -0.02 4.88
C GLU A 137 -3.86 1.13 5.31
N GLY A 138 -2.86 1.48 4.48
CA GLY A 138 -1.96 2.60 4.72
C GLY A 138 -2.63 3.97 4.85
N ILE A 139 -3.81 4.17 4.26
CA ILE A 139 -4.58 5.43 4.39
C ILE A 139 -4.95 5.70 5.85
N TYR A 140 -5.15 4.63 6.62
CA TYR A 140 -5.51 4.70 8.04
C TYR A 140 -4.31 4.59 8.97
N GLU A 141 -3.25 3.88 8.55
CA GLU A 141 -2.10 3.61 9.38
C GLU A 141 -0.97 4.65 9.24
N ASP A 142 -0.86 5.30 8.07
CA ASP A 142 0.24 6.25 7.76
C ASP A 142 -0.29 7.64 7.39
N PHE A 143 -0.46 8.49 8.40
CA PHE A 143 -0.97 9.85 8.21
C PHE A 143 -0.04 10.73 7.36
N ASP A 144 1.28 10.49 7.41
CA ASP A 144 2.27 11.23 6.63
C ASP A 144 2.14 11.00 5.11
N LEU A 145 1.68 9.82 4.71
CA LEU A 145 1.53 9.40 3.31
C LEU A 145 0.08 9.29 2.85
N LYS A 146 -0.86 9.74 3.69
CA LYS A 146 -2.31 9.61 3.41
C LYS A 146 -2.71 10.19 2.07
N THR A 147 -2.24 11.39 1.74
CA THR A 147 -2.58 12.07 0.49
C THR A 147 -2.09 11.28 -0.72
N GLU A 148 -0.83 10.83 -0.69
CA GLU A 148 -0.23 10.04 -1.77
C GLU A 148 -0.92 8.69 -1.93
N LEU A 149 -1.32 8.06 -0.83
CA LEU A 149 -2.05 6.80 -0.86
C LEU A 149 -3.46 6.96 -1.44
N LEU A 150 -4.14 8.06 -1.14
CA LEU A 150 -5.43 8.40 -1.76
C LEU A 150 -5.29 8.63 -3.26
N GLU A 151 -4.25 9.32 -3.72
CA GLU A 151 -3.97 9.54 -5.15
C GLU A 151 -3.70 8.23 -5.91
N LEU A 152 -3.11 7.25 -5.24
CA LEU A 152 -2.86 5.92 -5.78
C LEU A 152 -4.09 5.00 -5.72
N SER A 153 -5.06 5.31 -4.87
CA SER A 153 -6.20 4.43 -4.63
C SER A 153 -7.24 4.50 -5.72
N LYS A 154 -7.77 3.32 -6.09
CA LYS A 154 -8.94 3.20 -6.95
C LYS A 154 -10.18 2.84 -6.11
N PHE A 155 -11.30 3.39 -6.50
CA PHE A 155 -12.58 3.21 -5.83
C PHE A 155 -13.63 2.74 -6.82
N GLN A 156 -14.59 1.95 -6.34
CA GLN A 156 -15.76 1.63 -7.11
C GLN A 156 -16.68 2.85 -7.16
N SER A 157 -17.16 3.25 -8.33
CA SER A 157 -18.17 4.27 -8.49
C SER A 157 -19.55 3.61 -8.54
N MET A 158 -20.57 4.30 -8.03
CA MET A 158 -21.96 3.89 -8.15
C MET A 158 -22.43 3.86 -9.62
N ASN A 159 -21.89 4.74 -10.44
CA ASN A 159 -22.33 4.92 -11.85
C ASN A 159 -21.53 4.09 -12.86
N GLY A 160 -20.72 3.12 -12.41
CA GLY A 160 -19.95 2.28 -13.33
C GLY A 160 -19.34 1.05 -12.67
N ASP A 161 -18.99 0.07 -13.51
CA ASP A 161 -18.35 -1.18 -13.06
C ASP A 161 -16.84 -1.07 -12.93
N LYS A 162 -16.25 -0.03 -13.51
CA LYS A 162 -14.79 0.16 -13.47
C LYS A 162 -14.37 0.94 -12.23
N LEU A 163 -13.25 0.52 -11.66
CA LEU A 163 -12.60 1.27 -10.60
C LEU A 163 -12.04 2.58 -11.14
N VAL A 164 -12.28 3.68 -10.44
CA VAL A 164 -11.83 5.02 -10.78
C VAL A 164 -10.84 5.57 -9.76
N PHE A 165 -9.91 6.39 -10.20
CA PHE A 165 -9.10 7.19 -9.27
C PHE A 165 -9.91 8.35 -8.71
N LEU A 166 -9.46 8.86 -7.57
CA LEU A 166 -10.11 10.03 -6.96
C LEU A 166 -10.03 11.27 -7.87
N SER A 167 -8.93 11.44 -8.61
CA SER A 167 -8.78 12.48 -9.63
C SER A 167 -9.87 12.40 -10.71
N ASP A 168 -10.08 11.20 -11.25
CA ASP A 168 -11.06 10.98 -12.32
C ASP A 168 -12.50 11.22 -11.84
N TYR A 169 -12.75 10.90 -10.57
CA TYR A 169 -14.04 11.20 -9.94
C TYR A 169 -14.24 12.71 -9.81
N ILE A 170 -13.23 13.45 -9.32
CA ILE A 170 -13.29 14.90 -9.14
C ILE A 170 -13.50 15.60 -10.48
N GLU A 171 -12.79 15.18 -11.53
CA GLU A 171 -12.96 15.75 -12.89
C GLU A 171 -14.37 15.57 -13.46
N LYS A 172 -15.06 14.49 -13.06
CA LYS A 172 -16.43 14.18 -13.49
C LYS A 172 -17.52 14.73 -12.56
N MET A 173 -17.13 15.34 -11.46
CA MET A 173 -18.08 15.95 -10.53
C MET A 173 -18.91 17.03 -11.21
N ASN A 174 -20.21 17.08 -10.87
CA ASN A 174 -21.06 18.17 -11.31
C ASN A 174 -20.56 19.50 -10.75
N THR A 175 -20.67 20.59 -11.52
CA THR A 175 -20.23 21.93 -11.10
C THR A 175 -20.87 22.43 -9.79
N GLU A 176 -22.04 21.92 -9.46
CA GLU A 176 -22.74 22.22 -8.20
C GLU A 176 -22.28 21.31 -7.03
N GLN A 177 -21.57 20.22 -7.31
CA GLN A 177 -21.08 19.29 -6.29
C GLN A 177 -19.79 19.83 -5.68
N LYS A 178 -19.82 20.13 -4.37
CA LYS A 178 -18.67 20.66 -3.63
C LYS A 178 -17.92 19.59 -2.87
N ASP A 179 -18.58 18.48 -2.57
CA ASP A 179 -18.06 17.43 -1.68
C ASP A 179 -17.94 16.09 -2.41
N ILE A 180 -17.01 15.27 -1.96
CA ILE A 180 -16.87 13.88 -2.41
C ILE A 180 -17.79 13.03 -1.54
N TYR A 181 -18.74 12.37 -2.16
CA TYR A 181 -19.64 11.45 -1.47
C TYR A 181 -19.09 10.04 -1.53
N TYR A 182 -19.09 9.34 -0.39
CA TYR A 182 -18.71 7.95 -0.33
C TYR A 182 -19.62 7.16 0.61
N LEU A 183 -19.80 5.88 0.29
CA LEU A 183 -20.52 4.92 1.11
C LEU A 183 -19.60 3.75 1.43
N ALA A 184 -19.40 3.48 2.72
CA ALA A 184 -18.70 2.29 3.17
C ALA A 184 -19.69 1.11 3.25
N ALA A 185 -19.34 0.00 2.61
CA ALA A 185 -20.12 -1.23 2.63
C ALA A 185 -19.21 -2.46 2.55
N GLU A 186 -19.70 -3.60 3.03
CA GLU A 186 -18.94 -4.87 2.98
C GLU A 186 -18.78 -5.39 1.56
N ASN A 187 -19.79 -5.17 0.71
CA ASN A 187 -19.76 -5.57 -0.69
C ASN A 187 -20.58 -4.62 -1.55
N LYS A 188 -20.45 -4.76 -2.88
CA LYS A 188 -21.12 -3.92 -3.87
C LYS A 188 -22.65 -4.06 -3.79
N GLU A 189 -23.17 -5.26 -3.61
CA GLU A 189 -24.61 -5.55 -3.56
C GLU A 189 -25.28 -4.84 -2.38
N MET A 190 -24.65 -4.89 -1.20
CA MET A 190 -25.13 -4.15 -0.02
C MET A 190 -25.07 -2.64 -0.22
N ALA A 191 -24.02 -2.15 -0.88
CA ALA A 191 -23.90 -0.74 -1.20
C ALA A 191 -25.03 -0.30 -2.14
N GLU A 192 -25.25 -1.02 -3.25
CA GLU A 192 -26.25 -0.69 -4.27
C GLU A 192 -27.69 -0.76 -3.74
N GLY A 193 -27.96 -1.64 -2.78
CA GLY A 193 -29.25 -1.77 -2.10
C GLY A 193 -29.48 -0.75 -0.98
N SER A 194 -28.52 0.12 -0.70
CA SER A 194 -28.64 1.09 0.38
C SER A 194 -29.65 2.20 0.05
N PRO A 195 -30.62 2.45 0.94
CA PRO A 195 -31.57 3.57 0.78
C PRO A 195 -30.90 4.93 0.68
N HIS A 196 -29.69 5.06 1.26
CA HIS A 196 -28.93 6.31 1.21
C HIS A 196 -28.53 6.70 -0.23
N LEU A 197 -28.33 5.74 -1.14
CA LEU A 197 -27.97 6.01 -2.53
C LEU A 197 -29.12 6.54 -3.37
N GLU A 198 -30.38 6.31 -2.99
CA GLU A 198 -31.53 6.77 -3.77
C GLU A 198 -31.57 8.28 -3.95
N VAL A 199 -31.23 9.04 -2.91
CA VAL A 199 -31.17 10.50 -2.95
C VAL A 199 -30.11 10.97 -3.96
N PHE A 200 -28.96 10.32 -3.99
CA PHE A 200 -27.88 10.66 -4.91
C PHE A 200 -28.23 10.27 -6.35
N LYS A 201 -28.86 9.11 -6.56
CA LYS A 201 -29.37 8.68 -7.87
C LYS A 201 -30.38 9.70 -8.43
N LYS A 202 -31.34 10.17 -7.63
CA LYS A 202 -32.33 11.19 -8.02
C LYS A 202 -31.66 12.52 -8.38
N LYS A 203 -30.61 12.90 -7.69
CA LYS A 203 -29.85 14.13 -7.96
C LYS A 203 -28.76 13.96 -9.04
N LYS A 204 -28.61 12.78 -9.63
CA LYS A 204 -27.57 12.43 -10.60
C LYS A 204 -26.14 12.73 -10.07
N LEU A 205 -25.92 12.54 -8.77
CA LEU A 205 -24.64 12.66 -8.12
C LEU A 205 -24.00 11.28 -8.04
N ASP A 206 -22.69 11.21 -8.33
CA ASP A 206 -21.93 9.98 -8.18
C ASP A 206 -21.48 9.79 -6.72
N VAL A 207 -21.38 8.53 -6.30
CA VAL A 207 -20.95 8.14 -4.96
C VAL A 207 -19.88 7.08 -5.09
N LEU A 208 -18.76 7.28 -4.40
CA LEU A 208 -17.70 6.27 -4.31
C LEU A 208 -18.12 5.19 -3.31
N LEU A 209 -17.96 3.93 -3.71
CA LEU A 209 -18.20 2.80 -2.86
C LEU A 209 -16.87 2.36 -2.26
N SER A 210 -16.72 2.55 -0.97
CA SER A 210 -15.56 2.07 -0.21
C SER A 210 -15.86 0.66 0.27
N LEU A 211 -15.51 -0.33 -0.54
CA LEU A 211 -15.65 -1.73 -0.16
C LEU A 211 -14.49 -2.07 0.78
N ILE A 212 -14.77 -2.02 2.07
CA ILE A 212 -13.79 -2.33 3.10
C ILE A 212 -14.18 -3.68 3.67
N HIS A 213 -13.33 -4.69 3.50
CA HIS A 213 -13.38 -5.87 4.33
C HIS A 213 -12.87 -5.47 5.72
N ILE A 214 -13.75 -4.89 6.54
CA ILE A 214 -13.43 -4.55 7.91
C ILE A 214 -13.59 -5.82 8.75
N SER A 215 -12.49 -6.33 9.25
CA SER A 215 -12.51 -7.31 10.33
C SER A 215 -12.82 -6.69 11.70
N GLU A 216 -12.93 -5.35 11.80
CA GLU A 216 -13.41 -4.67 13.00
C GLU A 216 -14.08 -3.32 12.66
N PRO A 217 -15.20 -2.96 13.37
CA PRO A 217 -15.90 -1.71 13.13
C PRO A 217 -15.18 -0.54 13.80
N THR A 218 -14.24 0.06 13.14
CA THR A 218 -13.76 1.37 13.56
C THR A 218 -14.80 2.39 13.12
N ARG A 219 -15.53 2.94 14.09
CA ARG A 219 -16.50 4.02 13.89
C ARG A 219 -15.80 5.22 13.22
N LEU A 220 -15.95 5.33 11.91
CA LEU A 220 -15.72 6.59 11.24
C LEU A 220 -16.95 7.46 11.48
N ARG A 221 -16.76 8.59 12.17
CA ARG A 221 -17.77 9.62 12.25
C ARG A 221 -17.95 10.18 10.83
N SER A 222 -19.11 9.94 10.25
CA SER A 222 -19.63 10.73 9.15
C SER A 222 -19.71 12.19 9.59
N ILE A 223 -19.10 13.08 8.83
CA ILE A 223 -19.35 14.51 8.86
C ILE A 223 -20.51 14.81 7.92
#